data_149dac78aa216f40e19f1c7e7496f46c
#
_entry.id   149dac78aa216f40e19f1c7e7496f46c
#
_cell.length_a   1.000
_cell.length_b   1.000
_cell.length_c   1.000
_cell.angle_alpha   90.00
_cell.angle_beta   90.00
_cell.angle_gamma   90.00
#
_symmetry.space_group_name_H-M   'P 1'
#
loop_
_entity.id
_entity.type
_entity.pdbx_description
1 polymer ?
#
loop_
_entity_poly.entity_id
_entity_poly.type
_entity_poly.pdbx_seq_one_letter_code
_entity_poly.pdbx_strand_id
1 'polypeptide(L)'
;THITDVDRRTQGFLQKDGTYDWSRDANAQKALASAQKANKDLKVTLFSNSAPVWLTKNGKAYCSNGANSNLDSSNYDAFAQFVVKCSEHFIDEGYNVTEVSPINEPEWAWAADTNGNAGQEGSHWEDTAARDFYNNAMIPAIKKSEKLNGRVGVDVWECAQLNHSTYFNGFLNNMFSSSSLYPNNYGKNNSNIRDYVDSLGTHSYWASTSDREKVASTLAGNALTNNYNAVKKVRCTEYCQMTNDGNSGVYGLIQKEGTTNGLGIEYGLALADIMHQDLTILNAVEWDWWVAIGPGVYPDALIYVNKENHNDVQTSKRLWVMGNYARFIEDGAKRVSVSTGSNFAKNLVTNTTYSWKDGKTTRTDKNNYIEQTAYQNPDGTVVVVYINNSDTNEYTKFSSSDYKKFETYVTDESRDLEKYQSGNTNVAVSIPAKSVTTVVLTPNAQ
;
A
#
# COMPACT_ATOMS: atom_id res chain seq x y z
N THR A 1 -24.28 0.46 -4.32
CA THR A 1 -23.24 0.02 -5.26
C THR A 1 -23.62 -1.24 -6.03
N HIS A 2 -24.62 -2.00 -5.56
CA HIS A 2 -25.17 -3.21 -6.18
C HIS A 2 -24.25 -4.46 -6.10
N ILE A 3 -23.13 -4.42 -5.39
CA ILE A 3 -22.38 -5.64 -5.13
C ILE A 3 -23.22 -6.61 -4.28
N THR A 4 -22.93 -7.91 -4.37
CA THR A 4 -23.78 -8.96 -3.80
C THR A 4 -23.78 -8.91 -2.28
N ASP A 5 -22.60 -8.83 -1.66
CA ASP A 5 -22.48 -8.69 -0.21
C ASP A 5 -22.82 -7.26 0.21
N VAL A 6 -23.96 -7.10 0.89
CA VAL A 6 -24.47 -5.79 1.31
C VAL A 6 -23.57 -5.11 2.35
N ASP A 7 -22.90 -5.90 3.17
CA ASP A 7 -22.03 -5.40 4.25
C ASP A 7 -20.71 -4.84 3.71
N ARG A 8 -20.32 -5.25 2.51
CA ARG A 8 -19.11 -4.76 1.82
C ARG A 8 -19.36 -3.55 0.93
N ARG A 9 -20.60 -3.10 0.80
CA ARG A 9 -20.94 -1.97 -0.08
C ARG A 9 -20.41 -0.67 0.46
N THR A 10 -19.56 0.00 -0.34
CA THR A 10 -19.12 1.36 -0.05
C THR A 10 -20.25 2.36 -0.32
N GLN A 11 -20.47 3.29 0.59
CA GLN A 11 -21.46 4.34 0.43
C GLN A 11 -20.85 5.56 -0.27
N GLY A 12 -21.40 5.91 -1.43
CA GLY A 12 -20.96 7.10 -2.16
C GLY A 12 -21.63 8.38 -1.66
N PHE A 13 -20.89 9.48 -1.60
CA PHE A 13 -21.40 10.79 -1.15
C PHE A 13 -22.33 11.44 -2.19
N LEU A 14 -22.03 11.30 -3.49
CA LEU A 14 -22.85 11.90 -4.56
C LEU A 14 -24.21 11.20 -4.69
N GLN A 15 -25.28 11.95 -4.61
CA GLN A 15 -26.65 11.49 -4.78
C GLN A 15 -27.12 11.63 -6.24
N LYS A 16 -28.23 10.97 -6.58
CA LYS A 16 -28.79 10.98 -7.95
C LYS A 16 -29.19 12.38 -8.44
N ASP A 17 -29.61 13.24 -7.54
CA ASP A 17 -30.00 14.62 -7.84
C ASP A 17 -28.81 15.62 -7.94
N GLY A 18 -27.58 15.11 -7.81
CA GLY A 18 -26.37 15.92 -7.85
C GLY A 18 -25.97 16.54 -6.51
N THR A 19 -26.74 16.32 -5.45
CA THR A 19 -26.35 16.75 -4.10
C THR A 19 -25.35 15.80 -3.46
N TYR A 20 -24.71 16.24 -2.38
CA TYR A 20 -23.77 15.43 -1.61
C TYR A 20 -24.33 15.17 -0.21
N ASP A 21 -24.36 13.91 0.18
CA ASP A 21 -24.72 13.47 1.53
C ASP A 21 -23.46 13.05 2.30
N TRP A 22 -22.89 14.01 3.02
CA TRP A 22 -21.67 13.82 3.79
C TRP A 22 -21.83 12.97 5.05
N SER A 23 -23.05 12.57 5.39
CA SER A 23 -23.30 11.62 6.49
C SER A 23 -23.03 10.15 6.09
N ARG A 24 -22.81 9.91 4.80
CA ARG A 24 -22.47 8.60 4.26
C ARG A 24 -21.09 8.14 4.71
N ASP A 25 -20.86 6.84 4.66
CA ASP A 25 -19.59 6.22 5.06
C ASP A 25 -19.13 6.62 6.47
N ALA A 26 -20.07 6.75 7.37
CA ALA A 26 -19.88 7.30 8.72
C ALA A 26 -18.84 6.51 9.54
N ASN A 27 -18.71 5.20 9.31
CA ASN A 27 -17.74 4.38 10.05
C ASN A 27 -16.30 4.65 9.59
N ALA A 28 -16.06 4.78 8.28
CA ALA A 28 -14.74 5.15 7.78
C ALA A 28 -14.35 6.56 8.22
N GLN A 29 -15.31 7.52 8.19
CA GLN A 29 -15.06 8.87 8.70
C GLN A 29 -14.73 8.89 10.20
N LYS A 30 -15.39 8.07 11.04
CA LYS A 30 -15.06 7.96 12.47
C LYS A 30 -13.67 7.34 12.69
N ALA A 31 -13.30 6.33 11.89
CA ALA A 31 -11.98 5.74 11.96
C ALA A 31 -10.89 6.76 11.59
N LEU A 32 -11.09 7.50 10.50
CA LEU A 32 -10.22 8.58 10.06
C LEU A 32 -10.06 9.67 11.13
N ALA A 33 -11.17 10.14 11.72
CA ALA A 33 -11.15 11.13 12.80
C ALA A 33 -10.37 10.63 14.03
N SER A 34 -10.48 9.35 14.35
CA SER A 34 -9.77 8.72 15.45
C SER A 34 -8.26 8.63 15.15
N ALA A 35 -7.89 8.27 13.94
CA ALA A 35 -6.51 8.23 13.47
C ALA A 35 -5.87 9.63 13.49
N GLN A 36 -6.56 10.65 12.99
CA GLN A 36 -6.08 12.04 13.01
C GLN A 36 -5.93 12.59 14.42
N LYS A 37 -6.80 12.18 15.35
CA LYS A 37 -6.65 12.56 16.77
C LYS A 37 -5.38 11.96 17.37
N ALA A 38 -5.00 10.76 16.97
CA ALA A 38 -3.80 10.09 17.44
C ALA A 38 -2.53 10.62 16.75
N ASN A 39 -2.61 10.96 15.46
CA ASN A 39 -1.53 11.56 14.69
C ASN A 39 -2.05 12.78 13.92
N LYS A 40 -1.66 13.97 14.34
CA LYS A 40 -2.12 15.23 13.73
C LYS A 40 -1.47 15.52 12.37
N ASP A 41 -0.34 14.88 12.10
CA ASP A 41 0.39 15.00 10.84
C ASP A 41 -0.01 13.92 9.83
N LEU A 42 -1.09 13.19 10.13
CA LEU A 42 -1.63 12.12 9.27
C LEU A 42 -1.90 12.66 7.87
N LYS A 43 -1.31 12.04 6.86
CA LYS A 43 -1.61 12.27 5.45
C LYS A 43 -2.79 11.40 5.04
N VAL A 44 -3.61 11.92 4.15
CA VAL A 44 -4.82 11.24 3.67
C VAL A 44 -4.80 11.17 2.15
N THR A 45 -4.91 9.96 1.62
CA THR A 45 -5.22 9.70 0.21
C THR A 45 -6.71 9.39 0.08
N LEU A 46 -7.41 10.12 -0.80
CA LEU A 46 -8.80 9.81 -1.13
C LEU A 46 -8.84 8.84 -2.30
N PHE A 47 -9.36 7.66 -2.03
CA PHE A 47 -9.35 6.50 -2.90
C PHE A 47 -10.76 6.15 -3.40
N SER A 48 -10.89 5.71 -4.64
CA SER A 48 -12.16 5.32 -5.24
C SER A 48 -12.05 3.99 -5.99
N ASN A 49 -12.80 2.98 -5.57
CA ASN A 49 -12.91 1.71 -6.29
C ASN A 49 -13.65 1.84 -7.62
N SER A 50 -14.62 2.74 -7.69
CA SER A 50 -15.46 2.95 -8.88
C SER A 50 -16.00 4.37 -8.90
N ALA A 51 -16.28 4.89 -10.08
CA ALA A 51 -17.05 6.12 -10.23
C ALA A 51 -18.44 5.99 -9.57
N PRO A 52 -19.05 7.10 -9.10
CA PRO A 52 -20.41 7.11 -8.61
C PRO A 52 -21.37 6.42 -9.60
N VAL A 53 -22.24 5.56 -9.11
CA VAL A 53 -23.15 4.73 -9.96
C VAL A 53 -24.01 5.55 -10.92
N TRP A 54 -24.28 6.80 -10.58
CA TRP A 54 -25.04 7.73 -11.42
C TRP A 54 -24.27 8.17 -12.67
N LEU A 55 -22.95 7.98 -12.70
CA LEU A 55 -22.08 8.31 -13.82
C LEU A 55 -21.68 7.08 -14.63
N THR A 56 -21.91 5.87 -14.12
CA THR A 56 -21.52 4.63 -14.80
C THR A 56 -22.48 4.22 -15.90
N LYS A 57 -21.96 3.54 -16.91
CA LYS A 57 -22.72 3.06 -18.10
C LYS A 57 -23.91 2.18 -17.75
N ASN A 58 -23.74 1.32 -16.74
CA ASN A 58 -24.75 0.34 -16.34
C ASN A 58 -25.49 0.71 -15.04
N GLY A 59 -25.21 1.85 -14.45
CA GLY A 59 -25.80 2.28 -13.17
C GLY A 59 -25.33 1.45 -11.95
N LYS A 60 -24.23 0.72 -12.10
CA LYS A 60 -23.66 -0.14 -11.05
C LYS A 60 -22.20 0.22 -10.82
N ALA A 61 -21.66 -0.17 -9.67
CA ALA A 61 -20.26 0.07 -9.31
C ALA A 61 -19.31 -1.05 -9.81
N TYR A 62 -19.74 -1.88 -10.73
CA TYR A 62 -18.95 -2.93 -11.38
C TYR A 62 -19.27 -3.02 -12.87
N CYS A 63 -18.36 -3.59 -13.66
CA CYS A 63 -18.52 -3.70 -15.10
C CYS A 63 -19.59 -4.72 -15.50
N SER A 64 -20.25 -4.50 -16.65
CA SER A 64 -21.16 -5.49 -17.25
C SER A 64 -20.40 -6.66 -17.85
N ASN A 65 -19.20 -6.38 -18.39
CA ASN A 65 -18.22 -7.37 -18.84
C ASN A 65 -16.82 -6.82 -18.55
N GLY A 66 -15.81 -7.67 -18.57
CA GLY A 66 -14.45 -7.32 -18.23
C GLY A 66 -13.63 -6.64 -19.32
N ALA A 67 -14.23 -6.26 -20.43
CA ALA A 67 -13.51 -5.80 -21.60
C ALA A 67 -13.40 -4.27 -21.73
N ASN A 68 -14.24 -3.52 -21.00
CA ASN A 68 -14.32 -2.07 -21.16
C ASN A 68 -14.59 -1.38 -19.81
N SER A 69 -14.07 -0.16 -19.69
CA SER A 69 -14.40 0.73 -18.57
C SER A 69 -15.91 0.93 -18.43
N ASN A 70 -16.38 0.92 -17.20
CA ASN A 70 -17.79 1.21 -16.88
C ASN A 70 -18.11 2.72 -16.88
N LEU A 71 -17.13 3.57 -17.13
CA LEU A 71 -17.32 5.01 -17.26
C LEU A 71 -17.21 5.44 -18.71
N ASP A 72 -18.19 6.19 -19.19
CA ASP A 72 -18.13 6.83 -20.51
C ASP A 72 -17.24 8.07 -20.47
N SER A 73 -16.49 8.33 -21.54
CA SER A 73 -15.61 9.49 -21.62
C SER A 73 -16.34 10.84 -21.51
N SER A 74 -17.63 10.89 -21.85
CA SER A 74 -18.49 12.06 -21.63
C SER A 74 -18.71 12.40 -20.14
N ASN A 75 -18.49 11.44 -19.25
CA ASN A 75 -18.63 11.59 -17.80
C ASN A 75 -17.29 11.79 -17.07
N TYR A 76 -16.17 11.87 -17.79
CA TYR A 76 -14.84 12.04 -17.17
C TYR A 76 -14.76 13.32 -16.33
N ASP A 77 -15.24 14.45 -16.87
CA ASP A 77 -15.26 15.72 -16.13
C ASP A 77 -16.14 15.64 -14.87
N ALA A 78 -17.29 14.96 -14.95
CA ALA A 78 -18.18 14.79 -13.80
C ALA A 78 -17.55 13.94 -12.70
N PHE A 79 -16.83 12.86 -13.08
CA PHE A 79 -16.13 12.02 -12.12
C PHE A 79 -14.94 12.77 -11.49
N ALA A 80 -14.16 13.50 -12.28
CA ALA A 80 -13.08 14.33 -11.76
C ALA A 80 -13.59 15.39 -10.78
N GLN A 81 -14.73 16.04 -11.09
CA GLN A 81 -15.37 17.01 -10.17
C GLN A 81 -15.86 16.34 -8.88
N PHE A 82 -16.37 15.11 -8.95
CA PHE A 82 -16.71 14.35 -7.74
C PHE A 82 -15.50 14.15 -6.82
N VAL A 83 -14.36 13.71 -7.39
CA VAL A 83 -13.11 13.52 -6.62
C VAL A 83 -12.63 14.83 -6.01
N VAL A 84 -12.64 15.93 -6.78
CA VAL A 84 -12.29 17.27 -6.29
C VAL A 84 -13.21 17.70 -5.15
N LYS A 85 -14.52 17.54 -5.29
CA LYS A 85 -15.50 17.94 -4.26
C LYS A 85 -15.33 17.17 -2.97
N CYS A 86 -15.07 15.85 -3.05
CA CYS A 86 -14.74 15.06 -1.87
C CYS A 86 -13.46 15.58 -1.21
N SER A 87 -12.41 15.84 -1.99
CA SER A 87 -11.15 16.36 -1.48
C SER A 87 -11.30 17.72 -0.79
N GLU A 88 -12.02 18.63 -1.43
CA GLU A 88 -12.31 19.96 -0.86
C GLU A 88 -13.07 19.86 0.47
N HIS A 89 -14.05 18.94 0.56
CA HIS A 89 -14.82 18.71 1.78
C HIS A 89 -13.92 18.23 2.92
N PHE A 90 -13.11 17.19 2.70
CA PHE A 90 -12.22 16.68 3.75
C PHE A 90 -11.11 17.67 4.13
N ILE A 91 -10.64 18.49 3.20
CA ILE A 91 -9.74 19.62 3.52
C ILE A 91 -10.44 20.66 4.41
N ASP A 92 -11.70 20.98 4.14
CA ASP A 92 -12.49 21.91 4.96
C ASP A 92 -12.76 21.39 6.37
N GLU A 93 -12.90 20.06 6.51
CA GLU A 93 -13.01 19.38 7.81
C GLU A 93 -11.65 19.32 8.56
N GLY A 94 -10.57 19.80 7.95
CA GLY A 94 -9.24 19.90 8.57
C GLY A 94 -8.33 18.71 8.34
N TYR A 95 -8.66 17.81 7.42
CA TYR A 95 -7.78 16.69 7.06
C TYR A 95 -6.67 17.12 6.10
N ASN A 96 -5.50 16.53 6.29
CA ASN A 96 -4.36 16.75 5.39
C ASN A 96 -4.44 15.83 4.18
N VAL A 97 -5.36 16.13 3.25
CA VAL A 97 -5.44 15.41 1.98
C VAL A 97 -4.23 15.79 1.13
N THR A 98 -3.39 14.82 0.82
CA THR A 98 -2.18 14.99 0.02
C THR A 98 -2.29 14.38 -1.37
N GLU A 99 -3.17 13.39 -1.55
CA GLU A 99 -3.32 12.69 -2.81
C GLU A 99 -4.75 12.22 -3.07
N VAL A 100 -5.01 11.95 -4.34
CA VAL A 100 -6.22 11.28 -4.80
C VAL A 100 -5.85 10.08 -5.66
N SER A 101 -6.54 8.94 -5.45
CA SER A 101 -6.41 7.71 -6.22
C SER A 101 -7.79 7.33 -6.80
N PRO A 102 -8.12 7.81 -8.01
CA PRO A 102 -9.46 7.65 -8.57
C PRO A 102 -9.69 6.30 -9.30
N ILE A 103 -8.64 5.55 -9.57
CA ILE A 103 -8.71 4.28 -10.31
C ILE A 103 -8.01 3.21 -9.49
N ASN A 104 -8.67 2.06 -9.32
CA ASN A 104 -8.13 0.89 -8.61
C ASN A 104 -8.05 -0.32 -9.53
N GLU A 105 -6.91 -1.00 -9.51
CA GLU A 105 -6.66 -2.27 -10.21
C GLU A 105 -7.26 -2.32 -11.62
N PRO A 106 -6.84 -1.40 -12.49
CA PRO A 106 -7.46 -1.18 -13.80
C PRO A 106 -7.38 -2.39 -14.74
N GLU A 107 -6.45 -3.32 -14.49
CA GLU A 107 -6.24 -4.51 -15.29
C GLU A 107 -7.31 -5.59 -15.10
N TRP A 108 -8.03 -5.55 -13.96
CA TRP A 108 -9.06 -6.54 -13.68
C TRP A 108 -10.37 -6.25 -14.38
N ALA A 109 -11.11 -7.33 -14.65
CA ALA A 109 -12.41 -7.25 -15.29
C ALA A 109 -13.47 -6.54 -14.46
N TRP A 110 -13.43 -6.71 -13.14
CA TRP A 110 -14.40 -6.17 -12.18
C TRP A 110 -15.87 -6.39 -12.58
N ALA A 111 -16.16 -7.55 -13.15
CA ALA A 111 -17.49 -7.92 -13.61
C ALA A 111 -18.14 -8.91 -12.63
N ALA A 112 -19.47 -8.99 -12.68
CA ALA A 112 -20.18 -10.05 -12.00
C ALA A 112 -19.81 -11.42 -12.58
N ASP A 113 -19.87 -12.47 -11.75
CA ASP A 113 -19.72 -13.84 -12.18
C ASP A 113 -20.91 -14.29 -13.07
N THR A 114 -20.87 -15.53 -13.54
CA THR A 114 -21.94 -16.10 -14.38
C THR A 114 -23.29 -16.21 -13.69
N ASN A 115 -23.32 -16.13 -12.36
CA ASN A 115 -24.54 -16.12 -11.54
C ASN A 115 -25.04 -14.70 -11.24
N GLY A 116 -24.35 -13.68 -11.72
CA GLY A 116 -24.67 -12.27 -11.47
C GLY A 116 -24.14 -11.72 -10.16
N ASN A 117 -23.23 -12.45 -9.47
CA ASN A 117 -22.64 -11.99 -8.21
C ASN A 117 -21.43 -11.09 -8.49
N ALA A 118 -21.43 -9.89 -7.94
CA ALA A 118 -20.30 -8.99 -7.92
C ALA A 118 -19.70 -8.94 -6.51
N GLY A 119 -18.45 -9.33 -6.36
CA GLY A 119 -17.78 -9.43 -5.05
C GLY A 119 -17.28 -8.09 -4.53
N GLN A 120 -17.03 -7.14 -5.42
CA GLN A 120 -16.40 -5.85 -5.09
C GLN A 120 -16.79 -4.78 -6.12
N GLU A 121 -16.73 -3.52 -5.71
CA GLU A 121 -16.73 -2.38 -6.62
C GLU A 121 -15.43 -2.34 -7.42
N GLY A 122 -15.50 -1.92 -8.67
CA GLY A 122 -14.34 -1.75 -9.53
C GLY A 122 -14.73 -1.40 -10.96
N SER A 123 -13.74 -1.00 -11.73
CA SER A 123 -13.89 -0.76 -13.17
C SER A 123 -12.62 -1.14 -13.88
N HIS A 124 -12.74 -1.93 -14.93
CA HIS A 124 -11.67 -2.09 -15.89
C HIS A 124 -11.35 -0.75 -16.56
N TRP A 125 -10.07 -0.48 -16.77
CA TRP A 125 -9.61 0.67 -17.53
C TRP A 125 -8.52 0.22 -18.52
N GLU A 126 -8.69 0.59 -19.77
CA GLU A 126 -7.60 0.53 -20.73
C GLU A 126 -6.58 1.64 -20.44
N ASP A 127 -5.30 1.40 -20.68
CA ASP A 127 -4.22 2.40 -20.44
C ASP A 127 -4.52 3.75 -21.07
N THR A 128 -5.02 3.74 -22.31
CA THR A 128 -5.34 4.96 -23.05
C THR A 128 -6.55 5.69 -22.48
N ALA A 129 -7.54 4.96 -21.99
CA ALA A 129 -8.73 5.53 -21.35
C ALA A 129 -8.36 6.16 -20.00
N ALA A 130 -7.55 5.48 -19.20
CA ALA A 130 -7.03 6.03 -17.94
C ALA A 130 -6.18 7.27 -18.18
N ARG A 131 -5.25 7.23 -19.14
CA ARG A 131 -4.48 8.42 -19.56
C ARG A 131 -5.37 9.60 -19.93
N ASP A 132 -6.37 9.34 -20.76
CA ASP A 132 -7.27 10.40 -21.25
C ASP A 132 -8.10 11.00 -20.10
N PHE A 133 -8.52 10.17 -19.15
CA PHE A 133 -9.16 10.65 -17.92
C PHE A 133 -8.24 11.54 -17.10
N TYR A 134 -7.01 11.08 -16.80
CA TYR A 134 -6.06 11.85 -16.02
C TYR A 134 -5.68 13.17 -16.70
N ASN A 135 -5.28 13.14 -17.96
CA ASN A 135 -4.79 14.32 -18.68
C ASN A 135 -5.88 15.33 -19.04
N ASN A 136 -7.10 14.87 -19.35
CA ASN A 136 -8.14 15.72 -19.90
C ASN A 136 -9.22 16.11 -18.89
N ALA A 137 -9.32 15.41 -17.75
CA ALA A 137 -10.33 15.67 -16.73
C ALA A 137 -9.74 15.85 -15.33
N MET A 138 -9.03 14.86 -14.80
CA MET A 138 -8.62 14.87 -13.37
C MET A 138 -7.62 15.99 -13.06
N ILE A 139 -6.52 16.06 -13.80
CA ILE A 139 -5.49 17.10 -13.60
C ILE A 139 -6.03 18.49 -13.87
N PRO A 140 -6.78 18.75 -14.96
CA PRO A 140 -7.44 20.03 -15.15
C PRO A 140 -8.40 20.42 -14.03
N ALA A 141 -9.11 19.46 -13.42
CA ALA A 141 -10.00 19.72 -12.30
C ALA A 141 -9.21 20.10 -11.03
N ILE A 142 -8.13 19.40 -10.72
CA ILE A 142 -7.22 19.75 -9.61
C ILE A 142 -6.64 21.16 -9.81
N LYS A 143 -6.15 21.47 -11.02
CA LYS A 143 -5.59 22.78 -11.34
C LYS A 143 -6.56 23.95 -11.12
N LYS A 144 -7.85 23.71 -11.34
CA LYS A 144 -8.89 24.75 -11.16
C LYS A 144 -9.30 24.94 -9.71
N SER A 145 -9.05 23.96 -8.84
CA SER A 145 -9.39 24.06 -7.43
C SER A 145 -8.34 24.86 -6.67
N GLU A 146 -8.73 25.96 -6.04
CA GLU A 146 -7.83 26.76 -5.20
C GLU A 146 -7.30 25.98 -4.00
N LYS A 147 -8.04 24.96 -3.54
CA LYS A 147 -7.65 24.12 -2.39
C LYS A 147 -6.69 22.98 -2.76
N LEU A 148 -6.79 22.48 -3.98
CA LEU A 148 -6.03 21.30 -4.41
C LEU A 148 -4.78 21.67 -5.22
N ASN A 149 -4.82 22.75 -5.97
CA ASN A 149 -3.74 23.13 -6.87
C ASN A 149 -2.42 23.36 -6.10
N GLY A 150 -1.38 22.61 -6.48
CA GLY A 150 -0.07 22.66 -5.81
C GLY A 150 -0.02 21.99 -4.43
N ARG A 151 -1.12 21.40 -3.97
CA ARG A 151 -1.20 20.70 -2.69
C ARG A 151 -1.45 19.20 -2.84
N VAL A 152 -2.33 18.80 -3.74
CA VAL A 152 -2.81 17.44 -3.89
C VAL A 152 -2.23 16.81 -5.14
N GLY A 153 -1.53 15.70 -4.98
CA GLY A 153 -1.03 14.84 -6.04
C GLY A 153 -2.09 13.87 -6.57
N VAL A 154 -1.73 13.17 -7.62
CA VAL A 154 -2.56 12.10 -8.19
C VAL A 154 -1.79 10.80 -8.13
N ASP A 155 -2.35 9.81 -7.47
CA ASP A 155 -1.84 8.47 -7.53
C ASP A 155 -2.33 7.79 -8.81
N VAL A 156 -1.43 7.12 -9.47
CA VAL A 156 -1.70 6.46 -10.75
C VAL A 156 -1.11 5.07 -10.75
N TRP A 157 -1.57 4.27 -11.65
CA TRP A 157 -1.29 2.88 -11.87
C TRP A 157 -2.16 1.97 -10.99
N GLU A 158 -1.96 1.90 -9.69
CA GLU A 158 -2.75 1.09 -8.76
C GLU A 158 -3.01 -0.34 -9.23
N CYS A 159 -2.01 -0.93 -9.89
CA CYS A 159 -2.14 -2.29 -10.43
C CYS A 159 -1.96 -3.32 -9.33
N ALA A 160 -2.81 -4.36 -9.34
CA ALA A 160 -2.71 -5.47 -8.40
C ALA A 160 -1.40 -6.24 -8.54
N GLN A 161 -0.84 -6.31 -9.74
CA GLN A 161 0.24 -7.21 -10.08
C GLN A 161 1.48 -6.50 -10.63
N LEU A 162 2.58 -6.56 -9.90
CA LEU A 162 3.88 -6.07 -10.38
C LEU A 162 4.43 -6.85 -11.59
N ASN A 163 4.08 -8.12 -11.71
CA ASN A 163 4.63 -9.01 -12.73
C ASN A 163 3.95 -8.92 -14.09
N HIS A 164 2.94 -8.08 -14.24
CA HIS A 164 2.28 -7.87 -15.52
C HIS A 164 3.15 -7.00 -16.44
N SER A 165 4.30 -7.53 -16.85
CA SER A 165 5.38 -6.78 -17.51
C SER A 165 4.95 -6.10 -18.81
N THR A 166 4.06 -6.69 -19.57
CA THR A 166 3.54 -6.10 -20.80
C THR A 166 2.64 -4.91 -20.47
N TYR A 167 1.80 -5.07 -19.45
CA TYR A 167 0.92 -4.02 -18.95
C TYR A 167 1.73 -2.87 -18.35
N PHE A 168 2.72 -3.16 -17.52
CA PHE A 168 3.57 -2.15 -16.90
C PHE A 168 4.29 -1.27 -17.92
N ASN A 169 4.93 -1.87 -18.93
CA ASN A 169 5.61 -1.11 -19.97
C ASN A 169 4.64 -0.35 -20.88
N GLY A 170 3.50 -0.94 -21.21
CA GLY A 170 2.42 -0.28 -21.95
C GLY A 170 1.88 0.91 -21.19
N PHE A 171 1.58 0.71 -19.91
CA PHE A 171 1.10 1.75 -19.01
C PHE A 171 2.09 2.92 -18.92
N LEU A 172 3.36 2.67 -18.62
CA LEU A 172 4.38 3.71 -18.54
C LEU A 172 4.53 4.49 -19.84
N ASN A 173 4.52 3.80 -20.98
CA ASN A 173 4.61 4.46 -22.29
C ASN A 173 3.37 5.32 -22.57
N ASN A 174 2.20 4.78 -22.33
CA ASN A 174 0.94 5.51 -22.57
C ASN A 174 0.76 6.71 -21.65
N MET A 175 1.19 6.60 -20.38
CA MET A 175 1.01 7.66 -19.39
C MET A 175 2.13 8.71 -19.44
N PHE A 176 3.37 8.31 -19.59
CA PHE A 176 4.52 9.17 -19.29
C PHE A 176 5.47 9.42 -20.45
N SER A 177 5.41 8.65 -21.54
CA SER A 177 6.34 8.85 -22.66
C SER A 177 6.11 10.18 -23.33
N SER A 178 7.21 10.90 -23.61
CA SER A 178 7.22 12.12 -24.42
C SER A 178 7.61 11.88 -25.88
N SER A 179 7.69 10.60 -26.29
CA SER A 179 8.10 10.26 -27.66
C SER A 179 7.00 10.61 -28.68
N SER A 180 7.40 10.82 -29.93
CA SER A 180 6.48 11.04 -31.04
C SER A 180 5.51 9.87 -31.31
N LEU A 181 5.81 8.70 -30.74
CA LEU A 181 4.91 7.54 -30.80
C LEU A 181 3.68 7.68 -29.90
N TYR A 182 3.71 8.59 -28.94
CA TYR A 182 2.64 8.84 -27.99
C TYR A 182 2.29 10.32 -27.91
N PRO A 183 1.84 10.95 -29.01
CA PRO A 183 1.63 12.41 -29.09
C PRO A 183 0.51 12.91 -28.18
N ASN A 184 -0.40 12.02 -27.76
CA ASN A 184 -1.55 12.35 -26.93
C ASN A 184 -1.24 12.35 -25.40
N ASN A 185 0.02 12.15 -25.01
CA ASN A 185 0.41 12.24 -23.61
C ASN A 185 0.41 13.68 -23.07
N TYR A 186 0.19 14.66 -23.93
CA TYR A 186 -0.08 16.03 -23.57
C TYR A 186 -1.59 16.25 -23.63
N GLY A 187 -2.23 16.35 -22.49
CA GLY A 187 -3.65 16.64 -22.39
C GLY A 187 -4.03 18.04 -22.89
N LYS A 188 -5.30 18.35 -22.84
CA LYS A 188 -5.82 19.70 -23.16
C LYS A 188 -5.05 20.75 -22.37
N ASN A 189 -4.68 21.85 -23.01
CA ASN A 189 -3.94 22.98 -22.42
C ASN A 189 -2.51 22.63 -21.94
N ASN A 190 -1.84 21.70 -22.57
CA ASN A 190 -0.49 21.23 -22.19
C ASN A 190 -0.42 20.66 -20.76
N SER A 191 -1.54 20.25 -20.18
CA SER A 191 -1.55 19.52 -18.93
C SER A 191 -0.99 18.14 -19.17
N ASN A 192 0.03 17.78 -18.43
CA ASN A 192 0.63 16.44 -18.52
C ASN A 192 0.57 15.81 -17.14
N ILE A 193 0.19 14.54 -17.08
CA ILE A 193 0.19 13.73 -15.88
C ILE A 193 1.56 13.79 -15.16
N ARG A 194 2.65 13.89 -15.90
CA ARG A 194 4.01 14.04 -15.35
C ARG A 194 4.23 15.23 -14.43
N ASP A 195 3.42 16.27 -14.57
CA ASP A 195 3.54 17.47 -13.76
C ASP A 195 2.87 17.33 -12.38
N TYR A 196 2.07 16.26 -12.19
CA TYR A 196 1.24 16.03 -11.02
C TYR A 196 1.49 14.70 -10.33
N VAL A 197 2.33 13.84 -10.91
CA VAL A 197 2.63 12.50 -10.45
C VAL A 197 4.11 12.39 -10.18
N ASP A 198 4.49 12.15 -8.95
CA ASP A 198 5.87 11.89 -8.55
C ASP A 198 6.12 10.42 -8.16
N SER A 199 5.07 9.65 -7.99
CA SER A 199 5.08 8.25 -7.57
C SER A 199 4.07 7.40 -8.34
N LEU A 200 4.30 6.10 -8.32
CA LEU A 200 3.36 5.09 -8.82
C LEU A 200 2.79 4.32 -7.65
N GLY A 201 1.46 4.29 -7.51
CA GLY A 201 0.76 3.36 -6.65
C GLY A 201 0.80 1.95 -7.24
N THR A 202 1.05 0.96 -6.41
CA THR A 202 1.04 -0.45 -6.81
C THR A 202 0.68 -1.34 -5.66
N HIS A 203 0.10 -2.49 -5.99
CA HIS A 203 -0.17 -3.56 -5.05
C HIS A 203 0.86 -4.67 -5.25
N SER A 204 1.29 -5.32 -4.19
CA SER A 204 2.33 -6.35 -4.26
C SER A 204 1.75 -7.77 -4.31
N TYR A 205 0.50 -7.92 -4.76
CA TYR A 205 -0.12 -9.23 -4.90
C TYR A 205 0.62 -10.10 -5.91
N TRP A 206 0.85 -11.37 -5.55
CA TRP A 206 1.50 -12.39 -6.38
C TRP A 206 2.89 -12.01 -6.92
N ALA A 207 3.51 -11.00 -6.36
CA ALA A 207 4.81 -10.52 -6.81
C ALA A 207 5.97 -11.39 -6.29
N SER A 208 6.87 -11.77 -7.18
CA SER A 208 8.14 -12.38 -6.84
C SER A 208 9.22 -11.33 -6.56
N THR A 209 10.36 -11.76 -6.02
CA THR A 209 11.55 -10.90 -5.89
C THR A 209 11.98 -10.36 -7.25
N SER A 210 11.99 -11.22 -8.29
CA SER A 210 12.39 -10.81 -9.64
C SER A 210 11.42 -9.83 -10.29
N ASP A 211 10.13 -9.85 -9.93
CA ASP A 211 9.17 -8.85 -10.41
C ASP A 211 9.50 -7.47 -9.84
N ARG A 212 9.81 -7.41 -8.55
CA ARG A 212 10.26 -6.18 -7.87
C ARG A 212 11.56 -5.62 -8.49
N GLU A 213 12.56 -6.48 -8.68
CA GLU A 213 13.82 -6.10 -9.32
C GLU A 213 13.61 -5.57 -10.74
N LYS A 214 12.71 -6.18 -11.50
CA LYS A 214 12.38 -5.76 -12.86
C LYS A 214 11.70 -4.39 -12.88
N VAL A 215 10.72 -4.15 -12.01
CA VAL A 215 10.07 -2.84 -11.90
C VAL A 215 11.09 -1.78 -11.49
N ALA A 216 11.87 -2.03 -10.44
CA ALA A 216 12.89 -1.11 -9.97
C ALA A 216 13.93 -0.77 -11.05
N SER A 217 14.42 -1.77 -11.77
CA SER A 217 15.40 -1.56 -12.85
C SER A 217 14.81 -0.83 -14.06
N THR A 218 13.54 -1.10 -14.37
CA THR A 218 12.83 -0.39 -15.46
C THR A 218 12.68 1.09 -15.14
N LEU A 219 12.27 1.42 -13.93
CA LEU A 219 12.14 2.82 -13.49
C LEU A 219 13.51 3.52 -13.46
N ALA A 220 14.54 2.87 -12.93
CA ALA A 220 15.90 3.42 -12.90
C ALA A 220 16.46 3.63 -14.33
N GLY A 221 16.26 2.66 -15.23
CA GLY A 221 16.71 2.76 -16.63
C GLY A 221 16.00 3.88 -17.39
N ASN A 222 14.70 4.03 -17.18
CA ASN A 222 13.90 5.05 -17.83
C ASN A 222 14.18 6.47 -17.31
N ALA A 223 14.53 6.60 -16.03
CA ALA A 223 15.01 7.85 -15.48
C ALA A 223 16.29 8.35 -16.19
N LEU A 224 17.18 7.42 -16.58
CA LEU A 224 18.40 7.75 -17.32
C LEU A 224 18.13 8.15 -18.77
N THR A 225 17.07 7.62 -19.38
CA THR A 225 16.70 7.92 -20.78
C THR A 225 15.76 9.11 -20.94
N ASN A 226 15.41 9.80 -19.87
CA ASN A 226 14.47 10.93 -19.83
C ASN A 226 13.02 10.62 -20.29
N ASN A 227 12.68 9.36 -20.49
CA ASN A 227 11.34 9.00 -20.95
C ASN A 227 10.27 9.08 -19.85
N TYR A 228 10.67 8.91 -18.56
CA TYR A 228 9.74 8.86 -17.42
C TYR A 228 10.24 9.70 -16.23
N ASN A 229 10.80 10.88 -16.50
CA ASN A 229 11.41 11.73 -15.48
C ASN A 229 10.50 12.15 -14.33
N ALA A 230 9.19 12.01 -14.48
CA ALA A 230 8.24 12.37 -13.46
C ALA A 230 8.14 11.32 -12.35
N VAL A 231 8.30 10.03 -12.69
CA VAL A 231 8.09 8.94 -11.73
C VAL A 231 9.41 8.59 -11.06
N LYS A 232 9.57 9.04 -9.85
CA LYS A 232 10.81 8.86 -9.07
C LYS A 232 10.64 7.87 -7.92
N LYS A 233 9.40 7.55 -7.56
CA LYS A 233 9.06 6.79 -6.37
C LYS A 233 8.00 5.76 -6.70
N VAL A 234 7.99 4.68 -5.93
CA VAL A 234 6.91 3.69 -5.91
C VAL A 234 6.29 3.70 -4.52
N ARG A 235 4.98 3.58 -4.46
CA ARG A 235 4.19 3.44 -3.23
C ARG A 235 3.48 2.09 -3.29
N CYS A 236 3.58 1.31 -2.25
CA CYS A 236 2.77 0.12 -2.09
C CYS A 236 1.48 0.51 -1.38
N THR A 237 0.47 0.85 -2.16
CA THR A 237 -0.78 1.47 -1.73
C THR A 237 -1.82 0.47 -1.27
N GLU A 238 -1.60 -0.82 -1.52
CA GLU A 238 -2.47 -1.89 -1.03
C GLU A 238 -1.74 -3.23 -0.94
N TYR A 239 -1.97 -3.93 0.14
CA TYR A 239 -1.68 -5.35 0.28
C TYR A 239 -2.49 -5.97 1.42
N CYS A 240 -3.01 -7.18 1.25
CA CYS A 240 -3.50 -8.03 2.32
C CYS A 240 -3.12 -9.49 2.10
N GLN A 241 -3.26 -10.30 3.11
CA GLN A 241 -3.13 -11.76 3.00
C GLN A 241 -4.50 -12.36 2.67
N MET A 242 -4.57 -13.11 1.57
CA MET A 242 -5.81 -13.72 1.09
C MET A 242 -5.87 -15.20 1.45
N THR A 243 -7.08 -15.75 1.67
CA THR A 243 -7.24 -17.11 2.21
C THR A 243 -7.00 -18.24 1.21
N ASN A 244 -7.30 -18.06 -0.07
CA ASN A 244 -7.46 -19.18 -0.99
C ASN A 244 -6.69 -19.08 -2.31
N ASP A 245 -5.87 -18.07 -2.47
CA ASP A 245 -5.27 -17.76 -3.77
C ASP A 245 -3.75 -17.98 -3.81
N GLY A 246 -3.22 -18.63 -2.83
CA GLY A 246 -1.78 -18.79 -2.71
C GLY A 246 -1.05 -17.59 -2.10
N ASN A 247 -1.70 -16.43 -1.94
CA ASN A 247 -1.11 -15.28 -1.25
C ASN A 247 -1.06 -15.46 0.26
N SER A 248 -2.10 -16.04 0.84
CA SER A 248 -2.05 -16.56 2.20
C SER A 248 -1.01 -17.67 2.32
N GLY A 249 -0.65 -18.26 1.20
CA GLY A 249 0.40 -19.25 1.06
C GLY A 249 1.73 -18.69 0.59
N VAL A 250 1.98 -17.38 0.62
CA VAL A 250 3.29 -16.79 0.26
C VAL A 250 4.43 -17.53 0.98
N TYR A 251 4.15 -18.10 2.13
CA TYR A 251 5.07 -18.89 2.92
C TYR A 251 4.50 -20.24 3.40
N GLY A 252 3.50 -20.77 2.71
CA GLY A 252 2.79 -21.97 3.13
C GLY A 252 1.85 -21.76 4.31
N LEU A 253 1.50 -20.50 4.59
CA LEU A 253 0.58 -20.09 5.64
C LEU A 253 -0.84 -20.17 5.12
N ILE A 254 -1.37 -21.37 5.02
CA ILE A 254 -2.78 -21.57 4.65
C ILE A 254 -3.59 -21.53 5.93
N GLN A 255 -4.60 -20.70 5.97
CA GLN A 255 -5.59 -20.75 7.03
C GLN A 255 -6.26 -22.11 6.99
N LYS A 256 -6.06 -22.92 8.03
CA LYS A 256 -6.80 -24.16 8.21
C LYS A 256 -8.20 -23.84 8.67
N GLU A 257 -9.18 -24.57 8.14
CA GLU A 257 -10.55 -24.51 8.61
C GLU A 257 -10.59 -24.63 10.14
N GLY A 258 -11.24 -23.69 10.81
CA GLY A 258 -11.32 -23.64 12.28
C GLY A 258 -10.15 -22.99 13.01
N THR A 259 -9.16 -22.43 12.31
CA THR A 259 -8.12 -21.58 12.92
C THR A 259 -8.54 -20.10 12.92
N THR A 260 -8.04 -19.37 13.91
CA THR A 260 -8.37 -17.95 14.12
C THR A 260 -7.75 -17.08 13.03
N ASN A 261 -8.41 -16.84 11.96
CA ASN A 261 -8.19 -15.78 10.94
C ASN A 261 -6.75 -15.28 10.74
N GLY A 262 -5.74 -16.15 10.89
CA GLY A 262 -4.33 -15.77 10.72
C GLY A 262 -3.86 -14.71 11.71
N LEU A 263 -4.19 -14.83 12.99
CA LEU A 263 -3.82 -13.85 14.02
C LEU A 263 -2.39 -13.97 14.50
N GLY A 264 -1.74 -15.15 14.33
CA GLY A 264 -0.44 -15.49 14.88
C GLY A 264 0.76 -14.76 14.28
N ILE A 265 1.91 -14.93 14.92
CA ILE A 265 3.16 -14.25 14.52
C ILE A 265 3.67 -14.69 13.14
N GLU A 266 3.39 -15.90 12.70
CA GLU A 266 3.76 -16.39 11.38
C GLU A 266 3.17 -15.53 10.24
N TYR A 267 1.94 -15.04 10.44
CA TYR A 267 1.31 -14.09 9.50
C TYR A 267 1.94 -12.70 9.59
N GLY A 268 2.35 -12.30 10.80
CA GLY A 268 3.12 -11.07 11.00
C GLY A 268 4.50 -11.13 10.34
N LEU A 269 5.21 -12.26 10.44
CA LEU A 269 6.52 -12.44 9.80
C LEU A 269 6.40 -12.46 8.27
N ALA A 270 5.36 -13.11 7.74
CA ALA A 270 5.09 -13.09 6.29
C ALA A 270 4.81 -11.67 5.79
N LEU A 271 4.04 -10.88 6.53
CA LEU A 271 3.83 -9.45 6.24
C LEU A 271 5.15 -8.68 6.27
N ALA A 272 5.94 -8.85 7.34
CA ALA A 272 7.20 -8.14 7.49
C ALA A 272 8.15 -8.36 6.31
N ASP A 273 8.21 -9.60 5.80
CA ASP A 273 9.05 -9.93 4.65
C ASP A 273 8.54 -9.29 3.34
N ILE A 274 7.24 -9.23 3.10
CA ILE A 274 6.69 -8.50 1.95
C ILE A 274 7.05 -7.02 2.05
N MET A 275 6.82 -6.39 3.22
CA MET A 275 7.24 -5.00 3.47
C MET A 275 8.73 -4.81 3.23
N HIS A 276 9.56 -5.74 3.73
CA HIS A 276 11.00 -5.70 3.55
C HIS A 276 11.38 -5.70 2.07
N GLN A 277 10.82 -6.59 1.27
CA GLN A 277 11.09 -6.67 -0.17
C GLN A 277 10.65 -5.41 -0.91
N ASP A 278 9.45 -4.90 -0.62
CA ASP A 278 8.93 -3.68 -1.24
C ASP A 278 9.77 -2.46 -0.87
N LEU A 279 10.16 -2.33 0.40
CA LEU A 279 10.96 -1.22 0.87
C LEU A 279 12.42 -1.28 0.40
N THR A 280 13.00 -2.47 0.23
CA THR A 280 14.44 -2.61 -0.08
C THR A 280 14.73 -2.85 -1.55
N ILE A 281 13.94 -3.67 -2.23
CA ILE A 281 14.14 -4.07 -3.63
C ILE A 281 13.39 -3.11 -4.56
N LEU A 282 12.09 -2.93 -4.32
CA LEU A 282 11.26 -2.02 -5.09
C LEU A 282 11.55 -0.54 -4.74
N ASN A 283 12.18 -0.31 -3.58
CA ASN A 283 12.48 1.02 -3.04
C ASN A 283 11.22 1.86 -2.80
N ALA A 284 10.17 1.22 -2.33
CA ALA A 284 8.91 1.88 -2.00
C ALA A 284 9.10 2.92 -0.89
N VAL A 285 8.41 4.04 -1.01
CA VAL A 285 8.45 5.16 -0.06
C VAL A 285 7.23 5.23 0.85
N GLU A 286 6.24 4.36 0.61
CA GLU A 286 5.02 4.20 1.39
C GLU A 286 4.57 2.75 1.31
N TRP A 287 3.89 2.28 2.35
CA TRP A 287 3.36 0.93 2.38
C TRP A 287 2.05 0.87 3.19
N ASP A 288 0.95 0.49 2.54
CA ASP A 288 -0.39 0.49 3.10
C ASP A 288 -0.98 -0.92 3.14
N TRP A 289 -1.76 -1.17 4.19
CA TRP A 289 -2.46 -2.43 4.41
C TRP A 289 -3.96 -2.31 4.10
N TRP A 290 -4.52 -3.29 3.44
CA TRP A 290 -5.94 -3.49 3.23
C TRP A 290 -6.47 -4.60 4.16
N VAL A 291 -7.32 -4.36 5.13
CA VAL A 291 -7.90 -3.14 5.68
C VAL A 291 -7.54 -2.97 7.16
N ALA A 292 -7.67 -1.76 7.72
CA ALA A 292 -7.36 -1.56 9.13
C ALA A 292 -8.32 -2.32 10.06
N ILE A 293 -9.62 -2.30 9.78
CA ILE A 293 -10.67 -2.94 10.59
C ILE A 293 -11.58 -3.77 9.69
N GLY A 294 -11.84 -5.01 10.07
CA GLY A 294 -12.67 -5.93 9.31
C GLY A 294 -13.49 -6.89 10.19
N PRO A 295 -14.45 -7.63 9.59
CA PRO A 295 -15.42 -8.43 10.33
C PRO A 295 -14.95 -9.86 10.69
N GLY A 296 -13.69 -10.20 10.60
CA GLY A 296 -13.15 -11.45 11.12
C GLY A 296 -13.43 -12.74 10.33
N VAL A 297 -13.88 -12.62 9.09
CA VAL A 297 -14.16 -13.79 8.23
C VAL A 297 -13.11 -13.99 7.14
N TYR A 298 -12.13 -13.11 7.07
CA TYR A 298 -11.10 -13.07 6.05
C TYR A 298 -9.81 -12.49 6.65
N PRO A 299 -8.59 -12.96 6.31
CA PRO A 299 -7.35 -12.47 6.94
C PRO A 299 -6.86 -11.13 6.36
N ASP A 300 -7.75 -10.26 5.99
CA ASP A 300 -7.46 -8.95 5.38
C ASP A 300 -7.43 -7.79 6.39
N ALA A 301 -7.75 -8.01 7.66
CA ALA A 301 -7.78 -6.94 8.65
C ALA A 301 -6.60 -6.98 9.61
N LEU A 302 -6.22 -5.81 10.12
CA LEU A 302 -5.30 -5.67 11.26
C LEU A 302 -6.04 -5.86 12.58
N ILE A 303 -7.27 -5.34 12.64
CA ILE A 303 -8.18 -5.41 13.81
C ILE A 303 -9.48 -6.05 13.35
N TYR A 304 -9.92 -7.06 14.07
CA TYR A 304 -11.17 -7.76 13.81
C TYR A 304 -12.24 -7.37 14.81
N VAL A 305 -13.45 -7.11 14.31
CA VAL A 305 -14.62 -6.80 15.11
C VAL A 305 -15.70 -7.83 14.81
N ASN A 306 -16.19 -8.51 15.85
CA ASN A 306 -17.27 -9.46 15.70
C ASN A 306 -18.57 -8.74 15.27
N LYS A 307 -19.19 -9.19 14.18
CA LYS A 307 -20.42 -8.58 13.63
C LYS A 307 -21.60 -8.65 14.59
N GLU A 308 -21.69 -9.71 15.39
CA GLU A 308 -22.81 -9.94 16.31
C GLU A 308 -22.57 -9.29 17.67
N ASN A 309 -21.31 -9.12 18.05
CA ASN A 309 -20.90 -8.50 19.30
C ASN A 309 -19.75 -7.53 19.09
N HIS A 310 -20.05 -6.27 18.82
CA HIS A 310 -19.06 -5.24 18.53
C HIS A 310 -18.09 -4.94 19.68
N ASN A 311 -18.32 -5.48 20.88
CA ASN A 311 -17.37 -5.40 21.99
C ASN A 311 -16.30 -6.51 21.94
N ASP A 312 -16.49 -7.52 21.11
CA ASP A 312 -15.50 -8.56 20.86
C ASP A 312 -14.58 -8.10 19.73
N VAL A 313 -13.42 -7.57 20.14
CA VAL A 313 -12.41 -7.01 19.26
C VAL A 313 -11.11 -7.77 19.46
N GLN A 314 -10.50 -8.22 18.35
CA GLN A 314 -9.24 -8.95 18.33
C GLN A 314 -8.23 -8.24 17.44
N THR A 315 -6.99 -8.14 17.90
CA THR A 315 -5.87 -7.66 17.09
C THR A 315 -5.10 -8.83 16.49
N SER A 316 -4.55 -8.63 15.30
CA SER A 316 -3.63 -9.59 14.70
C SER A 316 -2.17 -9.19 14.97
N LYS A 317 -1.25 -10.14 14.92
CA LYS A 317 0.19 -9.84 14.98
C LYS A 317 0.65 -8.94 13.83
N ARG A 318 -0.10 -8.93 12.71
CA ARG A 318 0.14 -7.98 11.61
C ARG A 318 0.03 -6.52 12.04
N LEU A 319 -0.94 -6.18 12.90
CA LEU A 319 -1.06 -4.82 13.46
C LEU A 319 0.24 -4.40 14.17
N TRP A 320 0.72 -5.27 15.03
CA TRP A 320 1.89 -4.97 15.85
C TRP A 320 3.19 -4.99 15.05
N VAL A 321 3.27 -5.85 14.03
CA VAL A 321 4.38 -5.87 13.06
C VAL A 321 4.40 -4.58 12.23
N MET A 322 3.25 -4.11 11.74
CA MET A 322 3.21 -2.78 11.11
C MET A 322 3.64 -1.69 12.08
N GLY A 323 3.25 -1.80 13.35
CA GLY A 323 3.70 -0.91 14.41
C GLY A 323 5.22 -0.90 14.61
N ASN A 324 5.92 -2.01 14.36
CA ASN A 324 7.38 -2.05 14.38
C ASN A 324 8.02 -1.09 13.35
N TYR A 325 7.33 -0.74 12.30
CA TYR A 325 7.74 0.27 11.33
C TYR A 325 7.07 1.62 11.61
N ALA A 326 5.75 1.66 11.58
CA ALA A 326 4.97 2.90 11.55
C ALA A 326 5.08 3.77 12.83
N ARG A 327 5.39 3.15 13.97
CA ARG A 327 5.55 3.90 15.23
C ARG A 327 6.87 4.63 15.35
N PHE A 328 7.91 4.19 14.64
CA PHE A 328 9.29 4.63 14.87
C PHE A 328 9.92 5.30 13.65
N ILE A 329 9.44 5.00 12.43
CA ILE A 329 9.94 5.60 11.20
C ILE A 329 9.04 6.80 10.90
N GLU A 330 9.62 7.98 10.97
CA GLU A 330 8.90 9.24 10.77
C GLU A 330 8.77 9.62 9.30
N ASP A 331 7.80 10.46 8.98
CA ASP A 331 7.72 11.10 7.67
C ASP A 331 9.02 11.86 7.36
N GLY A 332 9.54 11.67 6.15
CA GLY A 332 10.83 12.24 5.75
C GLY A 332 12.07 11.44 6.19
N ALA A 333 11.89 10.30 6.87
CA ALA A 333 12.98 9.38 7.17
C ALA A 333 13.67 8.90 5.89
N LYS A 334 14.96 8.68 5.97
CA LYS A 334 15.77 8.21 4.84
C LYS A 334 16.26 6.80 5.13
N ARG A 335 15.99 5.87 4.22
CA ARG A 335 16.58 4.54 4.31
C ARG A 335 18.10 4.63 4.15
N VAL A 336 18.83 4.03 5.09
CA VAL A 336 20.29 4.01 5.12
C VAL A 336 20.81 2.58 4.96
N SER A 337 22.02 2.45 4.45
CA SER A 337 22.68 1.15 4.30
C SER A 337 23.06 0.59 5.67
N VAL A 338 22.89 -0.72 5.81
CA VAL A 338 23.33 -1.47 6.98
C VAL A 338 24.45 -2.41 6.53
N SER A 339 25.61 -2.30 7.18
CA SER A 339 26.68 -3.29 7.03
C SER A 339 26.71 -4.18 8.27
N THR A 340 26.72 -5.48 8.05
CA THR A 340 26.82 -6.46 9.13
C THR A 340 28.23 -7.02 9.23
N GLY A 341 28.71 -7.22 10.46
CA GLY A 341 29.93 -8.02 10.68
C GLY A 341 29.70 -9.49 10.29
N SER A 342 30.78 -10.18 9.99
CA SER A 342 30.79 -11.55 9.45
C SER A 342 29.99 -12.60 10.25
N ASN A 343 29.66 -12.35 11.50
CA ASN A 343 28.92 -13.27 12.37
C ASN A 343 27.40 -13.09 12.36
N PHE A 344 26.90 -11.99 11.79
CA PHE A 344 25.47 -11.72 11.61
C PHE A 344 25.03 -11.93 10.16
N ALA A 345 25.84 -12.59 9.40
CA ALA A 345 25.75 -12.68 7.96
C ALA A 345 24.91 -13.87 7.52
N LYS A 346 23.65 -13.79 7.72
CA LYS A 346 22.77 -14.53 6.82
C LYS A 346 21.79 -13.53 6.23
N ASN A 347 22.32 -12.54 5.55
CA ASN A 347 21.55 -11.72 4.63
C ASN A 347 21.04 -12.64 3.54
N LEU A 348 19.87 -13.08 3.70
CA LEU A 348 19.24 -13.89 2.71
C LEU A 348 18.44 -12.94 1.85
N VAL A 349 18.98 -12.72 0.66
CA VAL A 349 18.15 -12.22 -0.43
C VAL A 349 17.01 -13.22 -0.57
N THR A 350 15.86 -12.78 -0.25
CA THR A 350 14.64 -13.56 -0.34
C THR A 350 14.33 -13.84 -1.79
N ASN A 351 14.48 -15.07 -2.23
CA ASN A 351 13.97 -15.48 -3.53
C ASN A 351 12.56 -16.03 -3.37
N THR A 352 11.59 -15.20 -3.66
CA THR A 352 10.20 -15.65 -3.85
C THR A 352 9.95 -15.91 -5.32
N THR A 353 9.22 -16.97 -5.60
CA THR A 353 8.75 -17.30 -6.94
C THR A 353 7.22 -17.41 -6.91
N TYR A 354 6.58 -17.00 -7.98
CA TYR A 354 5.15 -17.13 -8.15
C TYR A 354 4.82 -18.14 -9.25
N SER A 355 3.93 -19.07 -8.96
CA SER A 355 3.46 -20.06 -9.91
C SER A 355 2.03 -19.72 -10.33
N TRP A 356 1.87 -19.32 -11.58
CA TRP A 356 0.56 -19.09 -12.20
C TRP A 356 -0.30 -20.35 -12.33
N LYS A 357 0.34 -21.52 -12.29
CA LYS A 357 -0.36 -22.79 -12.45
C LYS A 357 -1.23 -23.15 -11.24
N ASP A 358 -0.79 -22.80 -10.08
CA ASP A 358 -1.43 -23.15 -8.80
C ASP A 358 -1.65 -21.94 -7.88
N GLY A 359 -1.35 -20.74 -8.37
CA GLY A 359 -1.55 -19.50 -7.63
C GLY A 359 -0.67 -19.37 -6.38
N LYS A 360 0.48 -20.05 -6.34
CA LYS A 360 1.32 -20.08 -5.13
C LYS A 360 2.58 -19.25 -5.29
N THR A 361 2.84 -18.43 -4.32
CA THR A 361 4.15 -17.83 -4.11
C THR A 361 4.94 -18.72 -3.15
N THR A 362 6.15 -19.11 -3.54
CA THR A 362 7.04 -19.90 -2.71
C THR A 362 8.35 -19.19 -2.47
N ARG A 363 8.85 -19.33 -1.26
CA ARG A 363 10.15 -18.85 -0.85
C ARG A 363 11.14 -20.02 -0.88
N THR A 364 12.34 -19.81 -1.43
CA THR A 364 13.34 -20.88 -1.55
C THR A 364 14.12 -21.14 -0.27
N ASP A 365 14.28 -20.14 0.60
CA ASP A 365 15.05 -20.19 1.85
C ASP A 365 14.21 -20.39 3.12
N LYS A 366 13.25 -21.18 3.02
CA LYS A 366 12.01 -21.40 3.78
C LYS A 366 11.94 -21.12 5.28
N ASN A 367 12.90 -21.08 6.13
CA ASN A 367 12.59 -20.98 7.58
C ASN A 367 13.76 -20.54 8.48
N ASN A 368 14.80 -19.95 7.97
CA ASN A 368 15.96 -19.57 8.78
C ASN A 368 16.62 -18.31 8.23
N TYR A 369 15.90 -17.22 8.20
CA TYR A 369 16.45 -15.96 7.70
C TYR A 369 16.33 -14.85 8.73
N ILE A 370 17.26 -13.92 8.62
CA ILE A 370 17.18 -12.63 9.30
C ILE A 370 17.33 -11.56 8.24
N GLU A 371 16.37 -10.66 8.22
CA GLU A 371 16.39 -9.47 7.38
C GLU A 371 16.52 -8.23 8.23
N GLN A 372 17.06 -7.17 7.65
CA GLN A 372 17.23 -5.90 8.35
C GLN A 372 17.08 -4.72 7.40
N THR A 373 16.44 -3.68 7.90
CA THR A 373 16.37 -2.37 7.27
C THR A 373 16.67 -1.29 8.28
N ALA A 374 17.30 -0.20 7.83
CA ALA A 374 17.57 0.93 8.71
C ALA A 374 17.13 2.25 8.08
N TYR A 375 16.64 3.13 8.93
CA TYR A 375 16.14 4.46 8.56
C TYR A 375 16.72 5.50 9.51
N GLN A 376 17.08 6.65 8.97
CA GLN A 376 17.42 7.81 9.76
C GLN A 376 16.26 8.80 9.69
N ASN A 377 15.68 9.09 10.85
CA ASN A 377 14.63 10.08 11.02
C ASN A 377 15.17 11.52 10.92
N PRO A 378 14.30 12.51 10.66
CA PRO A 378 14.70 13.92 10.60
C PRO A 378 15.35 14.46 11.88
N ASP A 379 14.99 13.90 13.07
CA ASP A 379 15.59 14.25 14.35
C ASP A 379 16.98 13.61 14.59
N GLY A 380 17.46 12.82 13.64
CA GLY A 380 18.74 12.12 13.70
C GLY A 380 18.69 10.77 14.40
N THR A 381 17.57 10.33 14.95
CA THR A 381 17.44 8.96 15.45
C THR A 381 17.59 7.96 14.32
N VAL A 382 18.14 6.78 14.60
CA VAL A 382 18.23 5.68 13.63
C VAL A 382 17.38 4.53 14.11
N VAL A 383 16.48 4.09 13.25
CA VAL A 383 15.57 2.96 13.46
C VAL A 383 16.07 1.78 12.65
N VAL A 384 16.34 0.65 13.30
CA VAL A 384 16.71 -0.59 12.60
C VAL A 384 15.63 -1.63 12.89
N VAL A 385 15.02 -2.15 11.84
CA VAL A 385 14.02 -3.21 11.94
C VAL A 385 14.65 -4.53 11.53
N TYR A 386 14.58 -5.51 12.40
CA TYR A 386 15.03 -6.88 12.19
C TYR A 386 13.82 -7.81 12.08
N ILE A 387 13.84 -8.69 11.10
CA ILE A 387 12.90 -9.80 10.94
C ILE A 387 13.68 -11.07 11.21
N ASN A 388 13.42 -11.72 12.32
CA ASN A 388 14.04 -13.01 12.66
C ASN A 388 13.04 -14.14 12.49
N ASN A 389 13.08 -14.81 11.35
CA ASN A 389 12.24 -15.99 11.09
C ASN A 389 12.94 -17.32 11.44
N SER A 390 14.03 -17.27 12.18
CA SER A 390 14.71 -18.47 12.69
C SER A 390 14.09 -18.95 14.02
N ASP A 391 14.41 -20.17 14.41
CA ASP A 391 14.02 -20.76 15.70
C ASP A 391 14.99 -20.43 16.84
N THR A 392 15.97 -19.55 16.58
CA THR A 392 17.01 -19.18 17.54
C THR A 392 17.02 -17.67 17.79
N ASN A 393 17.34 -17.31 19.03
CA ASN A 393 17.64 -15.93 19.33
C ASN A 393 18.97 -15.54 18.68
N GLU A 394 18.97 -14.39 18.02
CA GLU A 394 20.15 -13.82 17.42
C GLU A 394 20.60 -12.57 18.20
N TYR A 395 21.84 -12.17 18.01
CA TYR A 395 22.40 -11.06 18.73
C TYR A 395 23.20 -10.17 17.79
N THR A 396 23.01 -8.87 17.95
CA THR A 396 23.80 -7.85 17.24
C THR A 396 24.44 -6.90 18.23
N LYS A 397 25.37 -6.10 17.76
CA LYS A 397 26.02 -5.05 18.52
C LYS A 397 26.30 -3.87 17.60
N PHE A 398 25.93 -2.70 18.05
CA PHE A 398 26.19 -1.49 17.27
C PHE A 398 27.56 -0.91 17.63
N SER A 399 28.32 -0.58 16.59
CA SER A 399 29.59 0.12 16.76
C SER A 399 29.46 1.52 16.13
N SER A 400 29.28 2.51 16.96
CA SER A 400 29.12 3.90 16.54
C SER A 400 29.67 4.86 17.58
N SER A 401 30.31 5.92 17.13
CA SER A 401 30.68 7.07 17.98
C SER A 401 29.49 7.99 18.23
N ASP A 402 28.50 7.97 17.33
CA ASP A 402 27.43 8.96 17.28
C ASP A 402 26.19 8.55 18.07
N TYR A 403 26.05 7.24 18.31
CA TYR A 403 24.93 6.65 19.04
C TYR A 403 25.45 5.83 20.20
N LYS A 404 25.08 6.21 21.44
CA LYS A 404 25.51 5.50 22.65
C LYS A 404 24.43 4.70 23.33
N LYS A 405 23.15 4.96 23.00
CA LYS A 405 22.00 4.32 23.64
C LYS A 405 21.09 3.67 22.59
N PHE A 406 20.45 2.60 23.00
CA PHE A 406 19.39 1.98 22.23
C PHE A 406 18.21 1.58 23.11
N GLU A 407 17.06 1.45 22.46
CA GLU A 407 15.86 0.79 22.97
C GLU A 407 15.38 -0.21 21.94
N THR A 408 14.81 -1.33 22.38
CA THR A 408 14.20 -2.31 21.46
C THR A 408 12.75 -2.54 21.79
N TYR A 409 11.98 -2.79 20.72
CA TYR A 409 10.56 -3.11 20.77
C TYR A 409 10.32 -4.36 19.96
N VAL A 410 9.62 -5.34 20.53
CA VAL A 410 9.49 -6.68 19.94
C VAL A 410 8.04 -7.05 19.74
N THR A 411 7.76 -7.59 18.58
CA THR A 411 6.54 -8.32 18.27
C THR A 411 6.90 -9.78 17.99
N ASP A 412 6.33 -10.70 18.77
CA ASP A 412 6.41 -12.14 18.58
C ASP A 412 5.09 -12.80 19.06
N GLU A 413 5.06 -14.10 19.24
CA GLU A 413 3.83 -14.78 19.66
C GLU A 413 3.29 -14.25 21.01
N SER A 414 4.17 -13.88 21.92
CA SER A 414 3.81 -13.46 23.29
C SER A 414 3.83 -11.95 23.52
N ARG A 415 4.42 -11.18 22.63
CA ARG A 415 4.62 -9.73 22.78
C ARG A 415 4.00 -8.95 21.62
N ASP A 416 3.39 -7.83 21.95
CA ASP A 416 2.69 -6.92 21.04
C ASP A 416 3.38 -5.56 21.00
N LEU A 417 4.52 -5.48 20.26
CA LEU A 417 5.33 -4.26 20.15
C LEU A 417 5.80 -3.74 21.54
N GLU A 418 6.15 -4.66 22.41
CA GLU A 418 6.55 -4.34 23.77
C GLU A 418 8.01 -3.90 23.83
N LYS A 419 8.29 -2.94 24.72
CA LYS A 419 9.67 -2.58 25.04
C LYS A 419 10.36 -3.78 25.68
N TYR A 420 11.47 -4.21 25.09
CA TYR A 420 12.12 -5.46 25.46
C TYR A 420 13.47 -5.25 26.13
N GLN A 421 14.33 -4.42 25.53
CA GLN A 421 15.68 -4.15 26.04
C GLN A 421 16.02 -2.68 25.87
N SER A 422 16.87 -2.15 26.74
CA SER A 422 17.51 -0.85 26.56
C SER A 422 18.92 -0.88 27.16
N GLY A 423 19.80 -0.07 26.62
CA GLY A 423 21.18 -0.04 27.09
C GLY A 423 22.09 0.83 26.27
N ASN A 424 23.39 0.63 26.49
CA ASN A 424 24.43 1.27 25.68
C ASN A 424 24.71 0.40 24.44
N THR A 425 25.06 1.02 23.34
CA THR A 425 25.34 0.34 22.06
C THR A 425 26.51 -0.65 22.10
N ASN A 426 27.36 -0.57 23.15
CA ASN A 426 28.46 -1.52 23.34
C ASN A 426 28.04 -2.89 23.93
N VAL A 427 26.79 -3.05 24.33
CA VAL A 427 26.26 -4.37 24.78
C VAL A 427 25.54 -5.07 23.64
N ALA A 428 25.39 -6.39 23.78
CA ALA A 428 24.65 -7.18 22.82
C ALA A 428 23.16 -6.84 22.85
N VAL A 429 22.57 -6.64 21.67
CA VAL A 429 21.14 -6.47 21.45
C VAL A 429 20.58 -7.82 21.04
N SER A 430 19.57 -8.30 21.75
CA SER A 430 18.91 -9.57 21.47
C SER A 430 17.81 -9.35 20.43
N ILE A 431 17.79 -10.22 19.43
CA ILE A 431 16.76 -10.33 18.40
C ILE A 431 16.09 -11.69 18.59
N PRO A 432 14.96 -11.77 19.31
CA PRO A 432 14.34 -13.06 19.63
C PRO A 432 13.95 -13.87 18.40
N ALA A 433 13.91 -15.18 18.56
CA ALA A 433 13.40 -16.12 17.56
C ALA A 433 11.96 -15.76 17.17
N LYS A 434 11.58 -15.98 15.91
CA LYS A 434 10.22 -15.76 15.39
C LYS A 434 9.67 -14.40 15.80
N SER A 435 10.44 -13.33 15.54
CA SER A 435 10.07 -11.97 15.96
C SER A 435 10.35 -10.91 14.88
N VAL A 436 9.66 -9.80 15.00
CA VAL A 436 10.07 -8.53 14.42
C VAL A 436 10.54 -7.63 15.55
N THR A 437 11.77 -7.15 15.46
CA THR A 437 12.42 -6.33 16.50
C THR A 437 12.82 -4.99 15.92
N THR A 438 12.30 -3.92 16.48
CA THR A 438 12.73 -2.55 16.19
C THR A 438 13.75 -2.08 17.21
N VAL A 439 14.89 -1.63 16.73
CA VAL A 439 15.92 -0.98 17.53
C VAL A 439 15.95 0.51 17.22
N VAL A 440 15.77 1.32 18.23
CA VAL A 440 15.87 2.79 18.13
C VAL A 440 17.20 3.24 18.74
N LEU A 441 18.05 3.83 17.92
CA LEU A 441 19.33 4.40 18.32
C LEU A 441 19.17 5.90 18.50
N THR A 442 19.46 6.39 19.70
CA THR A 442 19.39 7.83 20.01
C THR A 442 20.75 8.48 19.78
N PRO A 443 20.84 9.57 19.02
CA PRO A 443 22.09 10.30 18.82
C PRO A 443 22.61 10.85 20.14
N ASN A 444 23.92 11.00 20.23
CA ASN A 444 24.53 11.69 21.37
C ASN A 444 24.06 13.15 21.38
N ALA A 445 23.78 13.69 22.55
CA ALA A 445 23.57 15.12 22.67
C ALA A 445 24.82 15.85 22.09
N GLN A 446 24.60 16.74 21.15
CA GLN A 446 25.61 17.62 20.60
C GLN A 446 26.07 18.63 21.64
#